data_272ca2bc5f5c42cb50a43d2507650eda
#
_entry.id   272ca2bc5f5c42cb50a43d2507650eda
#
_cell.length_a   1.000
_cell.length_b   1.000
_cell.length_c   1.000
_cell.angle_alpha   90.00
_cell.angle_beta   90.00
_cell.angle_gamma   90.00
#
_symmetry.space_group_name_H-M   'P 1'
#
loop_
_entity.id
_entity.type
_entity.pdbx_description
1 polymer ?
#
loop_
_entity_poly.entity_id
_entity_poly.type
_entity_poly.pdbx_seq_one_letter_code
_entity_poly.pdbx_strand_id
1 'polypeptide(L)'
;SESIFLSMLAARERARKGLGLAPGRGNIVIPDSAHLTFDRACWYLGLESRRIPVGEDFRADVAAMERAIDAETIALVGSAPCYPFGVFDPIPALGALAERQGLWLHVDACVGGFLAPFVARLGHPVPDWDFRVPGVTAISADIHKHGMAPKGASLLLLREEALRGLHRFESRAWQRGP
;
A
#
# COMPACT_ATOMS: atom_id res chain seq x y z
N SER A 1 -9.86 5.03 -1.59
CA SER A 1 -10.11 4.19 -0.38
C SER A 1 -10.32 2.72 -0.73
N GLU A 2 -11.09 2.40 -1.78
CA GLU A 2 -11.29 1.00 -2.18
C GLU A 2 -10.01 0.35 -2.70
N SER A 3 -9.18 1.08 -3.45
CA SER A 3 -7.87 0.60 -3.91
C SER A 3 -6.96 0.17 -2.75
N ILE A 4 -6.93 0.93 -1.67
CA ILE A 4 -6.19 0.59 -0.45
C ILE A 4 -6.78 -0.67 0.20
N PHE A 5 -8.11 -0.73 0.34
CA PHE A 5 -8.79 -1.90 0.91
C PHE A 5 -8.47 -3.17 0.12
N LEU A 6 -8.59 -3.13 -1.21
CA LEU A 6 -8.30 -4.27 -2.08
C LEU A 6 -6.82 -4.69 -2.02
N SER A 7 -5.90 -3.72 -1.86
CA SER A 7 -4.49 -4.04 -1.66
C SER A 7 -4.23 -4.76 -0.34
N MET A 8 -4.84 -4.30 0.75
CA MET A 8 -4.69 -4.95 2.07
C MET A 8 -5.36 -6.34 2.08
N LEU A 9 -6.49 -6.49 1.38
CA LEU A 9 -7.11 -7.80 1.15
C LEU A 9 -6.15 -8.74 0.41
N ALA A 10 -5.54 -8.27 -0.68
CA ALA A 10 -4.58 -9.06 -1.46
C ALA A 10 -3.35 -9.46 -0.63
N ALA A 11 -2.80 -8.54 0.16
CA ALA A 11 -1.69 -8.81 1.07
C ALA A 11 -2.05 -9.89 2.11
N ARG A 12 -3.25 -9.79 2.71
CA ARG A 12 -3.76 -10.79 3.64
C ARG A 12 -3.91 -12.16 3.00
N GLU A 13 -4.53 -12.24 1.81
CA GLU A 13 -4.74 -13.51 1.12
C GLU A 13 -3.42 -14.12 0.64
N ARG A 14 -2.43 -13.31 0.26
CA ARG A 14 -1.07 -13.78 -0.02
C ARG A 14 -0.45 -14.44 1.22
N ALA A 15 -0.54 -13.77 2.37
CA ALA A 15 0.00 -14.29 3.64
C ALA A 15 -0.72 -15.56 4.10
N ARG A 16 -2.04 -15.63 3.95
CA ARG A 16 -2.81 -16.84 4.28
C ARG A 16 -2.38 -18.04 3.44
N LYS A 17 -2.17 -17.83 2.14
CA LYS A 17 -1.75 -18.90 1.22
C LYS A 17 -0.29 -19.28 1.39
N GLY A 18 0.60 -18.30 1.63
CA GLY A 18 2.04 -18.52 1.67
C GLY A 18 2.59 -18.84 3.06
N LEU A 19 2.05 -18.21 4.11
CA LEU A 19 2.53 -18.36 5.48
C LEU A 19 1.57 -19.16 6.38
N GLY A 20 0.43 -19.61 5.85
CA GLY A 20 -0.57 -20.32 6.65
C GLY A 20 -1.21 -19.44 7.73
N LEU A 21 -1.27 -18.13 7.54
CA LEU A 21 -1.79 -17.17 8.51
C LEU A 21 -3.24 -17.49 8.86
N ALA A 22 -3.53 -17.67 10.15
CA ALA A 22 -4.88 -17.99 10.63
C ALA A 22 -5.85 -16.80 10.41
N PRO A 23 -7.16 -17.08 10.28
CA PRO A 23 -8.17 -16.02 10.24
C PRO A 23 -8.09 -15.11 11.47
N GLY A 24 -8.22 -13.80 11.28
CA GLY A 24 -8.13 -12.81 12.35
C GLY A 24 -6.71 -12.53 12.87
N ARG A 25 -5.70 -13.03 12.17
CA ARG A 25 -4.28 -12.79 12.50
C ARG A 25 -3.62 -11.99 11.39
N GLY A 26 -2.53 -11.33 11.76
CA GLY A 26 -1.70 -10.52 10.87
C GLY A 26 -1.73 -9.05 11.20
N ASN A 27 -0.62 -8.39 10.91
CA ASN A 27 -0.49 -6.96 11.10
C ASN A 27 0.18 -6.30 9.89
N ILE A 28 -0.02 -4.99 9.79
CA ILE A 28 0.71 -4.13 8.87
C ILE A 28 1.49 -3.09 9.66
N VAL A 29 2.70 -2.77 9.23
CA VAL A 29 3.51 -1.71 9.85
C VAL A 29 3.47 -0.48 8.95
N ILE A 30 3.01 0.63 9.50
CA ILE A 30 2.73 1.88 8.76
C ILE A 30 3.25 3.11 9.53
N PRO A 31 3.68 4.19 8.85
CA PRO A 31 4.01 5.43 9.55
C PRO A 31 2.73 6.13 10.06
N ASP A 32 2.85 6.93 11.12
CA ASP A 32 1.74 7.72 11.67
C ASP A 32 1.13 8.69 10.64
N SER A 33 1.92 9.10 9.65
CA SER A 33 1.47 9.93 8.52
C SER A 33 0.59 9.20 7.50
N ALA A 34 0.48 7.87 7.56
CA ALA A 34 -0.32 7.08 6.63
C ALA A 34 -1.82 7.40 6.78
N HIS A 35 -2.54 7.39 5.66
CA HIS A 35 -3.95 7.73 5.64
C HIS A 35 -4.80 6.76 6.48
N LEU A 36 -5.80 7.27 7.21
CA LEU A 36 -6.68 6.50 8.11
C LEU A 36 -7.44 5.34 7.41
N THR A 37 -7.47 5.33 6.10
CA THR A 37 -8.06 4.23 5.33
C THR A 37 -7.36 2.89 5.58
N PHE A 38 -6.08 2.90 5.96
CA PHE A 38 -5.36 1.67 6.32
C PHE A 38 -5.91 1.06 7.60
N ASP A 39 -6.17 1.87 8.65
CA ASP A 39 -6.79 1.39 9.88
C ASP A 39 -8.19 0.83 9.63
N ARG A 40 -8.96 1.55 8.80
CA ARG A 40 -10.30 1.09 8.41
C ARG A 40 -10.24 -0.23 7.63
N ALA A 41 -9.30 -0.38 6.72
CA ALA A 41 -9.10 -1.64 6.00
C ALA A 41 -8.71 -2.77 6.95
N CYS A 42 -7.79 -2.52 7.87
CA CYS A 42 -7.39 -3.48 8.90
C CYS A 42 -8.57 -3.91 9.77
N TRP A 43 -9.39 -2.95 10.22
CA TRP A 43 -10.58 -3.25 11.00
C TRP A 43 -11.55 -4.18 10.27
N TYR A 44 -11.85 -3.92 8.99
CA TYR A 44 -12.72 -4.80 8.19
C TYR A 44 -12.09 -6.18 7.91
N LEU A 45 -10.78 -6.23 7.78
CA LEU A 45 -10.06 -7.43 7.38
C LEU A 45 -9.60 -8.29 8.57
N GLY A 46 -9.82 -7.83 9.81
CA GLY A 46 -9.34 -8.50 11.01
C GLY A 46 -7.81 -8.49 11.12
N LEU A 47 -7.19 -7.38 10.72
CA LEU A 47 -5.75 -7.13 10.83
C LEU A 47 -5.47 -6.10 11.92
N GLU A 48 -4.27 -6.10 12.47
CA GLU A 48 -3.75 -5.02 13.31
C GLU A 48 -3.02 -4.00 12.45
N SER A 49 -3.24 -2.69 12.67
CA SER A 49 -2.38 -1.65 12.13
C SER A 49 -1.41 -1.15 13.20
N ARG A 50 -0.11 -1.31 12.97
CA ARG A 50 0.95 -0.83 13.85
C ARG A 50 1.48 0.47 13.34
N ARG A 51 1.08 1.55 13.96
CA ARG A 51 1.52 2.90 13.62
C ARG A 51 2.84 3.21 14.29
N ILE A 52 3.79 3.67 13.48
CA ILE A 52 5.14 4.02 13.91
C ILE A 52 5.30 5.54 13.79
N PRO A 53 5.76 6.22 14.84
CA PRO A 53 6.03 7.64 14.77
C PRO A 53 6.93 8.00 13.59
N VAL A 54 6.64 9.11 12.92
CA VAL A 54 7.49 9.64 11.84
C VAL A 54 8.74 10.30 12.42
N GLY A 55 9.78 10.39 11.59
CA GLY A 55 11.00 11.14 11.93
C GLY A 55 10.77 12.65 12.04
N GLU A 56 11.79 13.39 12.43
CA GLU A 56 11.75 14.88 12.52
C GLU A 56 11.46 15.55 11.16
N ASP A 57 11.75 14.86 10.07
CA ASP A 57 11.46 15.26 8.69
C ASP A 57 10.06 14.86 8.21
N PHE A 58 9.21 14.36 9.12
CA PHE A 58 7.83 13.89 8.87
C PHE A 58 7.73 12.68 7.93
N ARG A 59 8.82 11.94 7.73
CA ARG A 59 8.86 10.73 6.91
C ARG A 59 8.84 9.47 7.77
N ALA A 60 8.51 8.37 7.13
CA ALA A 60 8.59 7.05 7.75
C ALA A 60 10.00 6.77 8.30
N ASP A 61 10.10 6.46 9.59
CA ASP A 61 11.33 5.93 10.20
C ASP A 61 11.45 4.44 9.88
N VAL A 62 12.22 4.15 8.83
CA VAL A 62 12.41 2.77 8.33
C VAL A 62 13.02 1.86 9.39
N ALA A 63 13.94 2.37 10.20
CA ALA A 63 14.59 1.57 11.25
C ALA A 63 13.60 1.24 12.38
N ALA A 64 12.75 2.19 12.76
CA ALA A 64 11.68 1.93 13.73
C ALA A 64 10.62 0.96 13.16
N MET A 65 10.25 1.11 11.89
CA MET A 65 9.36 0.18 11.21
C MET A 65 9.95 -1.24 11.16
N GLU A 66 11.25 -1.39 10.87
CA GLU A 66 11.91 -2.70 10.85
C GLU A 66 11.87 -3.38 12.23
N ARG A 67 12.08 -2.64 13.32
CA ARG A 67 11.96 -3.16 14.69
C ARG A 67 10.55 -3.61 15.08
N ALA A 68 9.53 -3.08 14.44
CA ALA A 68 8.14 -3.42 14.68
C ALA A 68 7.64 -4.64 13.88
N ILE A 69 8.46 -5.16 12.96
CA ILE A 69 8.15 -6.36 12.19
C ILE A 69 8.24 -7.59 13.09
N ASP A 70 7.25 -8.46 12.97
CA ASP A 70 7.23 -9.78 13.60
C ASP A 70 6.76 -10.88 12.64
N ALA A 71 6.62 -12.10 13.13
CA ALA A 71 6.20 -13.26 12.33
C ALA A 71 4.79 -13.15 11.75
N GLU A 72 3.96 -12.23 12.23
CA GLU A 72 2.61 -11.98 11.75
C GLU A 72 2.52 -10.73 10.86
N THR A 73 3.62 -10.03 10.64
CA THR A 73 3.64 -8.86 9.74
C THR A 73 3.50 -9.33 8.29
N ILE A 74 2.51 -8.75 7.60
CA ILE A 74 2.20 -9.11 6.21
C ILE A 74 2.52 -8.00 5.22
N ALA A 75 2.53 -6.74 5.67
CA ALA A 75 2.74 -5.61 4.79
C ALA A 75 3.41 -4.42 5.47
N LEU A 76 4.13 -3.65 4.67
CA LEU A 76 4.60 -2.31 4.94
C LEU A 76 3.85 -1.31 4.06
N VAL A 77 3.74 -0.09 4.53
CA VAL A 77 3.16 1.03 3.77
C VAL A 77 4.13 2.21 3.77
N GLY A 78 4.25 2.87 2.63
CA GLY A 78 4.86 4.18 2.50
C GLY A 78 4.01 5.06 1.58
N SER A 79 4.10 6.37 1.71
CA SER A 79 3.30 7.34 0.96
C SER A 79 4.14 8.17 -0.02
N ALA A 80 3.56 8.49 -1.17
CA ALA A 80 4.23 9.24 -2.24
C ALA A 80 3.32 10.33 -2.83
N PRO A 81 3.19 11.53 -2.18
CA PRO A 81 3.56 11.89 -0.82
C PRO A 81 2.49 11.52 0.22
N CYS A 82 2.82 11.61 1.50
CA CYS A 82 1.83 11.51 2.57
C CYS A 82 0.90 12.73 2.60
N TYR A 83 -0.35 12.51 2.96
CA TYR A 83 -1.37 13.57 2.95
C TYR A 83 -1.11 14.70 3.96
N PRO A 84 -0.75 14.42 5.25
CA PRO A 84 -0.66 15.49 6.24
C PRO A 84 0.51 16.44 6.03
N PHE A 85 1.63 15.98 5.48
CA PHE A 85 2.87 16.78 5.42
C PHE A 85 3.36 17.02 3.98
N GLY A 86 2.82 16.33 2.99
CA GLY A 86 3.22 16.49 1.59
C GLY A 86 4.63 15.98 1.27
N VAL A 87 5.22 15.16 2.13
CA VAL A 87 6.56 14.60 1.95
C VAL A 87 6.48 13.15 1.46
N PHE A 88 7.45 12.78 0.62
CA PHE A 88 7.61 11.39 0.18
C PHE A 88 8.31 10.59 1.26
N ASP A 89 7.75 9.45 1.63
CA ASP A 89 8.43 8.47 2.46
C ASP A 89 9.65 7.90 1.70
N PRO A 90 10.65 7.35 2.40
CA PRO A 90 11.84 6.77 1.78
C PRO A 90 11.54 5.42 1.12
N ILE A 91 10.74 5.44 0.03
CA ILE A 91 10.23 4.24 -0.65
C ILE A 91 11.35 3.29 -1.09
N PRO A 92 12.51 3.75 -1.59
CA PRO A 92 13.62 2.83 -1.90
C PRO A 92 14.11 2.02 -0.68
N ALA A 93 14.20 2.64 0.49
CA ALA A 93 14.62 1.97 1.71
C ALA A 93 13.54 1.00 2.23
N LEU A 94 12.26 1.39 2.16
CA LEU A 94 11.13 0.51 2.46
C LEU A 94 11.06 -0.67 1.47
N GLY A 95 11.37 -0.46 0.19
CA GLY A 95 11.44 -1.51 -0.82
C GLY A 95 12.50 -2.56 -0.47
N ALA A 96 13.71 -2.11 -0.15
CA ALA A 96 14.79 -2.99 0.27
C ALA A 96 14.44 -3.78 1.55
N LEU A 97 13.76 -3.14 2.51
CA LEU A 97 13.28 -3.81 3.72
C LEU A 97 12.21 -4.87 3.37
N ALA A 98 11.24 -4.51 2.55
CA ALA A 98 10.18 -5.43 2.15
C ALA A 98 10.72 -6.67 1.41
N GLU A 99 11.71 -6.50 0.52
CA GLU A 99 12.37 -7.61 -0.16
C GLU A 99 13.09 -8.54 0.82
N ARG A 100 13.89 -7.98 1.73
CA ARG A 100 14.62 -8.78 2.74
C ARG A 100 13.69 -9.61 3.62
N GLN A 101 12.53 -9.06 3.96
CA GLN A 101 11.54 -9.68 4.85
C GLN A 101 10.46 -10.49 4.12
N GLY A 102 10.45 -10.47 2.78
CA GLY A 102 9.41 -11.14 1.98
C GLY A 102 8.01 -10.51 2.14
N LEU A 103 7.93 -9.25 2.54
CA LEU A 103 6.69 -8.55 2.84
C LEU A 103 6.06 -7.88 1.61
N TRP A 104 4.77 -7.62 1.68
CA TRP A 104 4.07 -6.75 0.75
C TRP A 104 4.44 -5.30 1.03
N LEU A 105 4.90 -4.54 0.03
CA LEU A 105 5.02 -3.10 0.14
C LEU A 105 3.93 -2.43 -0.69
N HIS A 106 3.06 -1.68 -0.01
CA HIS A 106 2.09 -0.81 -0.64
C HIS A 106 2.58 0.63 -0.64
N VAL A 107 2.57 1.28 -1.79
CA VAL A 107 2.82 2.71 -1.91
C VAL A 107 1.49 3.44 -2.09
N ASP A 108 1.14 4.28 -1.11
CA ASP A 108 0.01 5.18 -1.23
C ASP A 108 0.42 6.42 -2.04
N ALA A 109 0.17 6.36 -3.33
CA ALA A 109 0.34 7.46 -4.26
C ALA A 109 -1.01 8.08 -4.68
N CYS A 110 -2.01 8.02 -3.80
CA CYS A 110 -3.33 8.60 -4.06
C CYS A 110 -3.26 10.10 -4.41
N VAL A 111 -2.28 10.83 -3.87
CA VAL A 111 -2.00 12.22 -4.24
C VAL A 111 -1.00 12.29 -5.41
N GLY A 112 0.15 11.65 -5.27
CA GLY A 112 1.28 11.84 -6.17
C GLY A 112 1.21 11.04 -7.48
N GLY A 113 0.42 9.98 -7.56
CA GLY A 113 0.40 9.09 -8.73
C GLY A 113 0.12 9.80 -10.05
N PHE A 114 -0.76 10.80 -10.04
CA PHE A 114 -1.08 11.64 -11.20
C PHE A 114 -0.40 13.02 -11.18
N LEU A 115 0.40 13.33 -10.17
CA LEU A 115 1.09 14.63 -10.06
C LEU A 115 2.61 14.47 -10.20
N ALA A 116 3.22 13.55 -9.48
CA ALA A 116 4.67 13.39 -9.41
C ALA A 116 5.36 13.20 -10.78
N PRO A 117 4.80 12.44 -11.75
CA PRO A 117 5.41 12.31 -13.07
C PRO A 117 5.49 13.63 -13.84
N PHE A 118 4.52 14.53 -13.66
CA PHE A 118 4.52 15.85 -14.30
C PHE A 118 5.49 16.80 -13.60
N VAL A 119 5.58 16.76 -12.27
CA VAL A 119 6.58 17.51 -11.50
C VAL A 119 8.00 17.15 -11.97
N ALA A 120 8.27 15.84 -12.13
CA ALA A 120 9.56 15.38 -12.66
C ALA A 120 9.82 15.87 -14.10
N ARG A 121 8.82 15.86 -14.99
CA ARG A 121 8.94 16.39 -16.36
C ARG A 121 9.22 17.89 -16.42
N LEU A 122 8.79 18.64 -15.40
CA LEU A 122 9.09 20.07 -15.27
C LEU A 122 10.50 20.34 -14.72
N GLY A 123 11.30 19.27 -14.47
CA GLY A 123 12.68 19.38 -14.00
C GLY A 123 12.84 19.49 -12.50
N HIS A 124 11.76 19.29 -11.72
CA HIS A 124 11.87 19.26 -10.26
C HIS A 124 12.27 17.87 -9.78
N PRO A 125 13.11 17.76 -8.74
CA PRO A 125 13.51 16.47 -8.19
C PRO A 125 12.33 15.75 -7.55
N VAL A 126 12.09 14.51 -7.98
CA VAL A 126 11.11 13.61 -7.39
C VAL A 126 11.84 12.30 -7.07
N PRO A 127 11.82 11.83 -5.81
CA PRO A 127 12.44 10.56 -5.46
C PRO A 127 11.74 9.40 -6.16
N ASP A 128 12.42 8.26 -6.31
CA ASP A 128 11.78 7.05 -6.82
C ASP A 128 10.75 6.52 -5.83
N TRP A 129 9.55 6.20 -6.32
CA TRP A 129 8.43 5.81 -5.49
C TRP A 129 7.53 4.73 -6.12
N ASP A 130 7.71 4.47 -7.40
CA ASP A 130 6.87 3.56 -8.18
C ASP A 130 7.53 2.19 -8.38
N PHE A 131 7.06 1.42 -9.34
CA PHE A 131 7.60 0.09 -9.63
C PHE A 131 9.06 0.07 -10.13
N ARG A 132 9.71 1.21 -10.34
CA ARG A 132 11.17 1.29 -10.53
C ARG A 132 11.89 0.88 -9.24
N VAL A 133 11.28 1.06 -8.08
CA VAL A 133 11.80 0.56 -6.82
C VAL A 133 11.50 -0.92 -6.70
N PRO A 134 12.51 -1.82 -6.64
CA PRO A 134 12.30 -3.20 -6.26
C PRO A 134 11.56 -3.30 -4.93
N GLY A 135 10.86 -4.39 -4.68
CA GLY A 135 10.10 -4.58 -3.43
C GLY A 135 8.73 -3.88 -3.40
N VAL A 136 8.46 -2.83 -4.20
CA VAL A 136 7.11 -2.26 -4.32
C VAL A 136 6.19 -3.29 -4.97
N THR A 137 5.16 -3.72 -4.24
CA THR A 137 4.22 -4.76 -4.69
C THR A 137 2.94 -4.15 -5.26
N ALA A 138 2.46 -3.08 -4.66
CA ALA A 138 1.20 -2.43 -5.06
C ALA A 138 1.27 -0.91 -4.89
N ILE A 139 0.51 -0.20 -5.73
CA ILE A 139 0.39 1.26 -5.69
C ILE A 139 -1.09 1.63 -5.77
N SER A 140 -1.54 2.51 -4.88
CA SER A 140 -2.82 3.22 -5.03
C SER A 140 -2.61 4.57 -5.68
N ALA A 141 -3.46 4.92 -6.67
CA ALA A 141 -3.44 6.22 -7.32
C ALA A 141 -4.88 6.72 -7.56
N ASP A 142 -5.20 7.91 -7.06
CA ASP A 142 -6.55 8.47 -7.16
C ASP A 142 -6.71 9.33 -8.40
N ILE A 143 -7.50 8.86 -9.37
CA ILE A 143 -7.83 9.64 -10.56
C ILE A 143 -8.71 10.84 -10.17
N HIS A 144 -9.57 10.69 -9.16
CA HIS A 144 -10.47 11.74 -8.68
C HIS A 144 -9.79 12.89 -7.92
N LYS A 145 -8.46 12.83 -7.75
CA LYS A 145 -7.64 13.93 -7.22
C LYS A 145 -7.01 14.69 -8.39
N HIS A 146 -5.72 14.50 -8.63
CA HIS A 146 -5.00 15.20 -9.70
C HIS A 146 -5.23 14.63 -11.10
N GLY A 147 -5.87 13.47 -11.24
CA GLY A 147 -6.38 12.95 -12.53
C GLY A 147 -7.71 13.55 -12.97
N MET A 148 -8.32 14.43 -12.15
CA MET A 148 -9.52 15.22 -12.46
C MET A 148 -10.77 14.42 -12.86
N ALA A 149 -10.86 13.17 -12.46
CA ALA A 149 -12.06 12.35 -12.65
C ALA A 149 -13.12 12.63 -11.56
N PRO A 150 -14.37 12.23 -11.76
CA PRO A 150 -15.41 12.26 -10.73
C PRO A 150 -14.97 11.54 -9.45
N LYS A 151 -15.42 12.05 -8.30
CA LYS A 151 -15.06 11.49 -6.98
C LYS A 151 -15.42 9.99 -6.89
N GLY A 152 -14.49 9.22 -6.35
CA GLY A 152 -14.61 7.77 -6.20
C GLY A 152 -13.71 6.97 -7.17
N ALA A 153 -13.24 7.59 -8.27
CA ALA A 153 -12.35 6.92 -9.21
C ALA A 153 -10.93 6.78 -8.61
N SER A 154 -10.49 5.56 -8.39
CA SER A 154 -9.18 5.22 -7.86
C SER A 154 -8.65 3.96 -8.55
N LEU A 155 -7.33 3.85 -8.65
CA LEU A 155 -6.64 2.71 -9.24
C LEU A 155 -5.87 1.93 -8.16
N LEU A 156 -5.90 0.62 -8.29
CA LEU A 156 -4.94 -0.29 -7.68
C LEU A 156 -4.06 -0.87 -8.77
N LEU A 157 -2.78 -0.58 -8.72
CA LEU A 157 -1.76 -1.12 -9.60
C LEU A 157 -1.01 -2.22 -8.84
N LEU A 158 -0.79 -3.35 -9.48
CA LEU A 158 -0.06 -4.49 -8.94
C LEU A 158 1.17 -4.76 -9.81
N ARG A 159 2.29 -5.09 -9.19
CA ARG A 159 3.54 -5.38 -9.91
C ARG A 159 3.38 -6.57 -10.85
N GLU A 160 2.67 -7.60 -10.41
CA GLU A 160 2.51 -8.85 -11.15
C GLU A 160 1.04 -9.18 -11.36
N GLU A 161 0.71 -9.68 -12.55
CA GLU A 161 -0.67 -10.05 -12.88
C GLU A 161 -1.21 -11.17 -11.99
N ALA A 162 -0.35 -12.12 -11.58
CA ALA A 162 -0.73 -13.21 -10.69
C ALA A 162 -1.34 -12.75 -9.36
N LEU A 163 -1.00 -11.53 -8.90
CA LEU A 163 -1.53 -10.96 -7.67
C LEU A 163 -3.00 -10.53 -7.78
N ARG A 164 -3.53 -10.35 -9.01
CA ARG A 164 -4.93 -9.94 -9.22
C ARG A 164 -5.94 -10.94 -8.69
N GLY A 165 -5.60 -12.22 -8.70
CA GLY A 165 -6.45 -13.28 -8.16
C GLY A 165 -6.64 -13.24 -6.65
N LEU A 166 -5.80 -12.49 -5.92
CA LEU A 166 -5.82 -12.46 -4.45
C LEU A 166 -6.96 -11.61 -3.87
N HIS A 167 -7.47 -10.63 -4.62
CA HIS A 167 -8.58 -9.76 -4.19
C HIS A 167 -9.84 -9.94 -5.03
N ARG A 168 -9.84 -10.93 -5.93
CA ARG A 168 -10.96 -11.19 -6.83
C ARG A 168 -12.06 -11.96 -6.11
N PHE A 169 -13.27 -11.45 -6.19
CA PHE A 169 -14.48 -12.17 -5.80
C PHE A 169 -15.19 -12.66 -7.06
N GLU A 170 -15.52 -13.93 -7.12
CA GLU A 170 -16.29 -14.54 -8.22
C GLU A 170 -17.57 -15.16 -7.68
N SER A 171 -18.69 -14.86 -8.32
CA SER A 171 -19.96 -15.52 -8.06
C SER A 171 -20.52 -16.07 -9.37
N ARG A 172 -20.95 -17.33 -9.34
CA ARG A 172 -21.63 -18.00 -10.46
C ARG A 172 -23.15 -18.04 -10.26
N ALA A 173 -23.66 -17.40 -9.22
CA ALA A 173 -25.07 -17.50 -8.82
C ALA A 173 -26.03 -17.03 -9.92
N TRP A 174 -25.62 -16.11 -10.77
CA TRP A 174 -26.46 -15.52 -11.84
C TRP A 174 -26.10 -16.05 -13.23
N GLN A 175 -25.12 -16.93 -13.35
CA GLN A 175 -24.71 -17.54 -14.61
C GLN A 175 -25.46 -18.84 -14.92
N ARG A 176 -26.26 -19.32 -13.98
CA ARG A 176 -27.19 -20.44 -14.22
C ARG A 176 -28.52 -19.82 -14.66
N GLY A 177 -28.62 -19.48 -15.95
CA GLY A 177 -29.89 -19.33 -16.61
C GLY A 177 -30.65 -20.67 -16.62
N PRO A 178 -31.96 -20.65 -16.85
CA PRO A 178 -32.76 -21.86 -16.94
C PRO A 178 -32.27 -22.78 -18.04
#